data_862db02407747fc8ce080ebe33e6675a
#
_entry.id   862db02407747fc8ce080ebe33e6675a
#
_cell.length_a   1.000
_cell.length_b   1.000
_cell.length_c   1.000
_cell.angle_alpha   90.00
_cell.angle_beta   90.00
_cell.angle_gamma   90.00
#
_symmetry.space_group_name_H-M   'P 1'
#
loop_
_entity.id
_entity.type
_entity.pdbx_description
1 polymer ?
#
loop_
_entity_poly.entity_id
_entity_poly.type
_entity_poly.pdbx_seq_one_letter_code
_entity_poly.pdbx_strand_id
1 'polypeptide(L)'
;MITNHKIIIGDSREMAEVDEKTVHLIITSPPYWQLKDYGSADQIGFNDSYEDYINNLNLVWAECHRVLHDGCRLCINIGDQFARSVYYGRYKVIPIRTEIIKFCETLGFDYMGAIIWQKPTTMNTTGGATVMGSFPYPRNGIIKIDYEFILIFKKPGDSP
;
A
#
# COMPACT_ATOMS: atom_id res chain seq x y z
N MET A 1 12.22 -11.57 29.19
CA MET A 1 11.61 -12.07 27.95
C MET A 1 12.71 -12.05 26.89
N ILE A 2 13.01 -13.16 26.23
CA ILE A 2 14.02 -13.22 25.15
C ILE A 2 13.25 -13.07 23.84
N THR A 3 13.68 -12.13 23.00
CA THR A 3 13.09 -11.88 21.69
C THR A 3 14.08 -12.30 20.61
N ASN A 4 13.65 -13.11 19.66
CA ASN A 4 14.46 -13.50 18.50
C ASN A 4 14.07 -12.67 17.29
N HIS A 5 15.06 -12.19 16.56
CA HIS A 5 14.88 -11.42 15.32
C HIS A 5 15.55 -12.16 14.17
N LYS A 6 14.84 -12.28 13.05
CA LYS A 6 15.35 -12.87 11.81
C LYS A 6 15.10 -11.88 10.67
N ILE A 7 16.14 -11.58 9.89
CA ILE A 7 16.04 -10.76 8.69
C ILE A 7 16.20 -11.71 7.49
N ILE A 8 15.21 -11.67 6.59
CA ILE A 8 15.22 -12.41 5.33
C ILE A 8 15.28 -11.39 4.20
N ILE A 9 16.30 -11.50 3.36
CA ILE A 9 16.46 -10.65 2.17
C ILE A 9 15.96 -11.46 0.97
N GLY A 10 14.87 -11.01 0.34
CA GLY A 10 14.24 -11.74 -0.75
C GLY A 10 13.09 -10.94 -1.37
N ASP A 11 12.44 -11.55 -2.33
CA ASP A 11 11.26 -11.01 -3.00
C ASP A 11 10.00 -11.39 -2.21
N SER A 12 9.23 -10.40 -1.77
CA SER A 12 7.99 -10.65 -1.03
C SER A 12 6.84 -11.24 -1.87
N ARG A 13 7.03 -11.32 -3.18
CA ARG A 13 6.10 -12.04 -4.08
C ARG A 13 6.24 -13.55 -3.95
N GLU A 14 7.32 -14.04 -3.33
CA GLU A 14 7.61 -15.45 -3.07
C GLU A 14 8.33 -15.58 -1.73
N MET A 15 7.60 -15.80 -0.64
CA MET A 15 8.14 -15.92 0.73
C MET A 15 8.42 -17.40 1.08
N ALA A 16 9.22 -18.10 0.25
CA ALA A 16 9.46 -19.53 0.39
C ALA A 16 10.07 -19.95 1.75
N GLU A 17 10.79 -19.01 2.42
CA GLU A 17 11.41 -19.28 3.72
C GLU A 17 10.43 -19.13 4.90
N VAL A 18 9.18 -18.76 4.64
CA VAL A 18 8.14 -18.62 5.66
C VAL A 18 7.07 -19.66 5.43
N ASP A 19 6.90 -20.55 6.40
CA ASP A 19 5.89 -21.60 6.33
C ASP A 19 4.46 -21.02 6.32
N GLU A 20 3.54 -21.77 5.73
CA GLU A 20 2.13 -21.37 5.72
C GLU A 20 1.55 -21.32 7.14
N LYS A 21 0.66 -20.37 7.40
CA LYS A 21 -0.06 -20.21 8.68
C LYS A 21 0.82 -20.14 9.93
N THR A 22 2.00 -19.51 9.80
CA THR A 22 2.93 -19.33 10.94
C THR A 22 3.03 -17.90 11.44
N VAL A 23 2.58 -16.93 10.64
CA VAL A 23 2.68 -15.51 10.97
C VAL A 23 1.42 -15.02 11.65
N HIS A 24 1.54 -14.34 12.79
CA HIS A 24 0.39 -13.86 13.56
C HIS A 24 0.01 -12.41 13.24
N LEU A 25 0.93 -11.63 12.70
CA LEU A 25 0.69 -10.25 12.32
C LEU A 25 1.59 -9.88 11.15
N ILE A 26 1.03 -9.29 10.11
CA ILE A 26 1.76 -8.67 9.02
C ILE A 26 1.50 -7.17 9.04
N ILE A 27 2.57 -6.38 9.04
CA ILE A 27 2.52 -4.92 8.88
C ILE A 27 3.44 -4.56 7.73
N THR A 28 2.90 -3.87 6.73
CA THR A 28 3.67 -3.48 5.55
C THR A 28 3.20 -2.16 4.96
N SER A 29 4.09 -1.52 4.21
CA SER A 29 3.82 -0.36 3.37
C SER A 29 4.47 -0.63 2.02
N PRO A 30 3.70 -1.02 0.99
CA PRO A 30 4.27 -1.32 -0.31
C PRO A 30 4.82 -0.05 -0.96
N PRO A 31 5.71 -0.16 -1.95
CA PRO A 31 6.11 0.97 -2.76
C PRO A 31 4.86 1.60 -3.41
N TYR A 32 4.81 2.94 -3.41
CA TYR A 32 3.74 3.65 -4.12
C TYR A 32 4.14 3.77 -5.59
N TRP A 33 3.21 3.46 -6.46
CA TRP A 33 3.44 3.45 -7.90
C TRP A 33 4.11 4.74 -8.40
N GLN A 34 5.26 4.64 -9.04
CA GLN A 34 6.05 5.74 -9.62
C GLN A 34 6.38 6.92 -8.68
N LEU A 35 6.13 6.78 -7.38
CA LEU A 35 6.37 7.88 -6.44
C LEU A 35 7.85 8.05 -6.10
N LYS A 36 8.55 6.95 -5.88
CA LYS A 36 9.95 6.96 -5.44
C LYS A 36 10.73 5.83 -6.06
N ASP A 37 11.90 6.18 -6.60
CA ASP A 37 12.93 5.23 -6.99
C ASP A 37 13.76 4.84 -5.77
N TYR A 38 13.84 3.55 -5.47
CA TYR A 38 14.68 2.99 -4.41
C TYR A 38 16.02 2.46 -4.95
N GLY A 39 16.26 2.61 -6.27
CA GLY A 39 17.53 2.22 -6.91
C GLY A 39 17.67 0.72 -7.22
N SER A 40 16.59 -0.04 -7.18
CA SER A 40 16.57 -1.45 -7.60
C SER A 40 15.81 -1.62 -8.91
N ALA A 41 16.39 -2.36 -9.84
CA ALA A 41 15.74 -2.67 -11.11
C ALA A 41 14.48 -3.53 -10.94
N ASP A 42 14.44 -4.33 -9.88
CA ASP A 42 13.33 -5.25 -9.56
C ASP A 42 12.28 -4.63 -8.63
N GLN A 43 12.38 -3.33 -8.38
CA GLN A 43 11.43 -2.59 -7.55
C GLN A 43 10.02 -2.66 -8.16
N ILE A 44 9.06 -3.13 -7.38
CA ILE A 44 7.65 -3.08 -7.76
C ILE A 44 7.21 -1.62 -7.94
N GLY A 45 6.67 -1.29 -9.11
CA GLY A 45 5.90 -0.09 -9.36
C GLY A 45 6.65 1.07 -10.02
N PHE A 46 7.97 1.23 -9.86
CA PHE A 46 8.62 2.45 -10.35
C PHE A 46 8.67 2.53 -11.88
N ASN A 47 9.00 1.41 -12.53
CA ASN A 47 9.04 1.30 -13.99
C ASN A 47 7.86 0.53 -14.58
N ASP A 48 6.94 0.07 -13.74
CA ASP A 48 5.81 -0.75 -14.14
C ASP A 48 4.69 0.10 -14.76
N SER A 49 3.92 -0.51 -15.66
CA SER A 49 2.58 -0.03 -15.95
C SER A 49 1.73 -0.10 -14.67
N TYR A 50 0.61 0.63 -14.62
CA TYR A 50 -0.27 0.55 -13.45
C TYR A 50 -0.83 -0.85 -13.25
N GLU A 51 -1.14 -1.54 -14.35
CA GLU A 51 -1.64 -2.91 -14.33
C GLU A 51 -0.59 -3.89 -13.79
N ASP A 52 0.66 -3.80 -14.27
CA ASP A 52 1.75 -4.66 -13.78
C ASP A 52 2.04 -4.39 -12.30
N TYR A 53 2.01 -3.12 -11.89
CA TYR A 53 2.16 -2.75 -10.49
C TYR A 53 1.11 -3.41 -9.60
N ILE A 54 -0.17 -3.34 -9.98
CA ILE A 54 -1.25 -3.98 -9.21
C ILE A 54 -1.10 -5.50 -9.23
N ASN A 55 -0.76 -6.10 -10.37
CA ASN A 55 -0.54 -7.54 -10.48
C ASN A 55 0.62 -8.01 -9.60
N ASN A 56 1.73 -7.28 -9.58
CA ASN A 56 2.85 -7.57 -8.70
C ASN A 56 2.47 -7.47 -7.21
N LEU A 57 1.71 -6.46 -6.82
CA LEU A 57 1.20 -6.36 -5.45
C LEU A 57 0.25 -7.50 -5.09
N ASN A 58 -0.57 -7.95 -6.03
CA ASN A 58 -1.50 -9.06 -5.82
C ASN A 58 -0.76 -10.37 -5.47
N LEU A 59 0.42 -10.61 -6.04
CA LEU A 59 1.28 -11.74 -5.66
C LEU A 59 1.73 -11.61 -4.19
N VAL A 60 2.12 -10.41 -3.76
CA VAL A 60 2.49 -10.16 -2.35
C VAL A 60 1.31 -10.45 -1.41
N TRP A 61 0.09 -10.01 -1.78
CA TRP A 61 -1.09 -10.25 -0.94
C TRP A 61 -1.45 -11.74 -0.88
N ALA A 62 -1.26 -12.48 -1.96
CA ALA A 62 -1.45 -13.94 -1.98
C ALA A 62 -0.48 -14.63 -1.02
N GLU A 63 0.80 -14.25 -1.03
CA GLU A 63 1.79 -14.76 -0.07
C GLU A 63 1.47 -14.34 1.38
N CYS A 64 1.05 -13.10 1.60
CA CYS A 64 0.58 -12.67 2.92
C CYS A 64 -0.58 -13.55 3.41
N HIS A 65 -1.53 -13.90 2.53
CA HIS A 65 -2.63 -14.80 2.89
C HIS A 65 -2.13 -16.20 3.21
N ARG A 66 -1.17 -16.73 2.45
CA ARG A 66 -0.60 -18.07 2.69
C ARG A 66 0.09 -18.15 4.05
N VAL A 67 0.99 -17.22 4.35
CA VAL A 67 1.81 -17.26 5.56
C VAL A 67 1.08 -16.85 6.84
N LEU A 68 0.03 -16.03 6.72
CA LEU A 68 -0.72 -15.55 7.88
C LEU A 68 -1.55 -16.69 8.50
N HIS A 69 -1.50 -16.81 9.82
CA HIS A 69 -2.34 -17.74 10.57
C HIS A 69 -3.81 -17.34 10.49
N ASP A 70 -4.70 -18.32 10.48
CA ASP A 70 -6.16 -18.07 10.52
C ASP A 70 -6.51 -17.25 11.78
N GLY A 71 -7.47 -16.36 11.67
CA GLY A 71 -7.85 -15.42 12.76
C GLY A 71 -6.95 -14.19 12.91
N CYS A 72 -5.79 -14.15 12.26
CA CYS A 72 -4.78 -13.10 12.41
C CYS A 72 -4.94 -11.93 11.44
N ARG A 73 -4.08 -10.91 11.55
CA ARG A 73 -4.26 -9.61 10.91
C ARG A 73 -3.17 -9.28 9.90
N LEU A 74 -3.60 -8.68 8.78
CA LEU A 74 -2.77 -7.99 7.81
C LEU A 74 -3.08 -6.49 7.87
N CYS A 75 -2.05 -5.67 8.11
CA CYS A 75 -2.13 -4.22 8.15
C CYS A 75 -1.30 -3.62 7.02
N ILE A 76 -1.94 -2.84 6.14
CA ILE A 76 -1.28 -2.24 4.97
C ILE A 76 -1.38 -0.72 5.04
N ASN A 77 -0.25 -0.04 5.16
CA ASN A 77 -0.22 1.42 5.04
C ASN A 77 -0.11 1.79 3.56
N ILE A 78 -1.06 2.55 3.06
CA ILE A 78 -1.14 3.00 1.66
C ILE A 78 -1.89 4.33 1.54
N GLY A 79 -1.44 5.18 0.64
CA GLY A 79 -2.15 6.39 0.23
C GLY A 79 -2.66 6.30 -1.21
N ASP A 80 -3.69 7.05 -1.50
CA ASP A 80 -4.06 7.31 -2.89
C ASP A 80 -3.02 8.23 -3.52
N GLN A 81 -2.73 8.07 -4.79
CA GLN A 81 -1.66 8.78 -5.46
C GLN A 81 -2.17 9.76 -6.50
N PHE A 82 -1.54 10.94 -6.55
CA PHE A 82 -1.75 11.86 -7.66
C PHE A 82 -1.04 11.39 -8.92
N ALA A 83 -1.81 11.13 -9.97
CA ALA A 83 -1.26 10.86 -11.28
C ALA A 83 -0.73 12.16 -11.91
N ARG A 84 0.51 12.11 -12.40
CA ARG A 84 1.10 13.25 -13.11
C ARG A 84 0.42 13.45 -14.46
N SER A 85 0.17 14.72 -14.81
CA SER A 85 -0.43 15.07 -16.11
C SER A 85 0.39 14.62 -17.30
N VAL A 86 1.70 14.48 -17.14
CA VAL A 86 2.61 13.95 -18.17
C VAL A 86 2.21 12.55 -18.66
N TYR A 87 1.70 11.70 -17.76
CA TYR A 87 1.32 10.32 -18.11
C TYR A 87 -0.12 10.18 -18.58
N TYR A 88 -1.01 11.08 -18.13
CA TYR A 88 -2.46 10.95 -18.37
C TYR A 88 -3.07 12.13 -19.12
N GLY A 89 -2.27 13.12 -19.53
CA GLY A 89 -2.77 14.35 -20.13
C GLY A 89 -3.60 15.24 -19.17
N ARG A 90 -3.86 14.77 -17.96
CA ARG A 90 -4.62 15.46 -16.91
C ARG A 90 -4.18 15.02 -15.53
N TYR A 91 -4.43 15.86 -14.54
CA TYR A 91 -4.29 15.46 -13.12
C TYR A 91 -5.50 14.62 -12.70
N LYS A 92 -5.23 13.51 -12.04
CA LYS A 92 -6.25 12.67 -11.40
C LYS A 92 -5.69 12.01 -10.14
N VAL A 93 -6.57 11.55 -9.27
CA VAL A 93 -6.22 10.69 -8.14
C VAL A 93 -6.40 9.23 -8.55
N ILE A 94 -5.43 8.40 -8.22
CA ILE A 94 -5.48 6.96 -8.42
C ILE A 94 -5.77 6.30 -7.07
N PRO A 95 -6.93 5.64 -6.92
CA PRO A 95 -7.34 5.05 -5.65
C PRO A 95 -6.73 3.65 -5.46
N ILE A 96 -5.40 3.59 -5.26
CA ILE A 96 -4.66 2.32 -5.14
C ILE A 96 -5.25 1.42 -4.06
N ARG A 97 -5.66 2.00 -2.93
CA ARG A 97 -6.27 1.26 -1.83
C ARG A 97 -7.49 0.43 -2.23
N THR A 98 -8.26 0.91 -3.20
CA THR A 98 -9.48 0.23 -3.66
C THR A 98 -9.15 -1.09 -4.34
N GLU A 99 -8.08 -1.12 -5.16
CA GLU A 99 -7.61 -2.34 -5.79
C GLU A 99 -7.10 -3.35 -4.76
N ILE A 100 -6.35 -2.87 -3.76
CA ILE A 100 -5.86 -3.71 -2.66
C ILE A 100 -7.03 -4.34 -1.89
N ILE A 101 -8.02 -3.53 -1.47
CA ILE A 101 -9.18 -4.03 -0.73
C ILE A 101 -9.91 -5.09 -1.54
N LYS A 102 -10.24 -4.78 -2.80
CA LYS A 102 -10.96 -5.69 -3.67
C LYS A 102 -10.23 -7.03 -3.84
N PHE A 103 -8.92 -6.98 -4.10
CA PHE A 103 -8.15 -8.21 -4.29
C PHE A 103 -8.01 -9.02 -2.99
N CYS A 104 -7.72 -8.37 -1.86
CA CYS A 104 -7.63 -9.06 -0.57
C CYS A 104 -8.95 -9.77 -0.21
N GLU A 105 -10.09 -9.17 -0.50
CA GLU A 105 -11.40 -9.82 -0.31
C GLU A 105 -11.57 -11.04 -1.24
N THR A 106 -11.06 -11.00 -2.48
CA THR A 106 -11.08 -12.18 -3.37
C THR A 106 -10.20 -13.33 -2.87
N LEU A 107 -9.16 -13.04 -2.10
CA LEU A 107 -8.33 -14.04 -1.43
C LEU A 107 -9.00 -14.66 -0.20
N GLY A 108 -10.08 -14.07 0.28
CA GLY A 108 -10.80 -14.53 1.46
C GLY A 108 -10.48 -13.76 2.74
N PHE A 109 -9.81 -12.61 2.67
CA PHE A 109 -9.71 -11.73 3.81
C PHE A 109 -11.03 -10.98 4.06
N ASP A 110 -11.35 -10.74 5.33
CA ASP A 110 -12.38 -9.78 5.73
C ASP A 110 -11.75 -8.39 5.87
N TYR A 111 -12.28 -7.39 5.15
CA TYR A 111 -11.87 -6.01 5.35
C TYR A 111 -12.52 -5.44 6.62
N MET A 112 -11.69 -5.06 7.59
CA MET A 112 -12.13 -4.59 8.92
C MET A 112 -12.21 -3.06 9.04
N GLY A 113 -11.93 -2.33 7.96
CA GLY A 113 -11.87 -0.88 7.96
C GLY A 113 -10.44 -0.34 7.91
N ALA A 114 -10.30 0.97 8.07
CA ALA A 114 -9.01 1.62 8.02
C ALA A 114 -8.83 2.64 9.15
N ILE A 115 -7.59 2.76 9.61
CA ILE A 115 -7.16 3.90 10.42
C ILE A 115 -6.70 4.99 9.47
N ILE A 116 -7.13 6.22 9.69
CA ILE A 116 -6.66 7.39 8.95
C ILE A 116 -5.43 7.93 9.65
N TRP A 117 -4.31 7.95 8.94
CA TRP A 117 -3.08 8.57 9.40
C TRP A 117 -2.94 9.96 8.79
N GLN A 118 -3.30 10.98 9.53
CA GLN A 118 -3.14 12.36 9.10
C GLN A 118 -1.66 12.74 9.08
N LYS A 119 -1.19 13.23 7.93
CA LYS A 119 0.19 13.73 7.76
C LYS A 119 0.24 15.20 8.13
N PRO A 120 1.14 15.63 9.02
CA PRO A 120 1.35 17.05 9.24
C PRO A 120 1.92 17.67 7.98
N THR A 121 1.22 18.63 7.41
CA THR A 121 1.72 19.39 6.26
C THR A 121 2.56 20.55 6.77
N THR A 122 3.87 20.43 6.67
CA THR A 122 4.75 21.56 6.88
C THR A 122 4.64 22.52 5.70
N MET A 123 4.48 23.82 5.97
CA MET A 123 4.36 24.87 4.95
C MET A 123 5.60 24.98 4.03
N ASN A 124 6.68 24.29 4.33
CA ASN A 124 7.96 24.35 3.65
C ASN A 124 8.30 23.08 2.86
N THR A 125 7.33 22.37 2.36
CA THR A 125 7.63 21.23 1.48
C THR A 125 8.14 21.75 0.13
N THR A 126 9.44 21.69 -0.04
CA THR A 126 10.12 21.78 -1.33
C THR A 126 9.70 20.61 -2.22
N GLY A 127 8.54 20.63 -2.76
CA GLY A 127 8.07 19.53 -3.58
C GLY A 127 6.77 19.79 -4.31
N GLY A 128 6.31 21.01 -4.34
CA GLY A 128 5.14 21.39 -5.14
C GLY A 128 3.81 20.78 -4.67
N ALA A 129 3.80 20.09 -3.55
CA ALA A 129 2.56 19.60 -2.93
C ALA A 129 1.78 20.71 -2.23
N THR A 130 2.20 21.92 -2.42
CA THR A 130 1.46 23.05 -1.94
C THR A 130 0.24 23.19 -2.78
N VAL A 131 -0.81 23.00 -2.13
CA VAL A 131 -2.00 23.76 -2.41
C VAL A 131 -2.86 23.14 -3.48
N MET A 132 -3.95 22.80 -3.03
CA MET A 132 -5.21 22.62 -3.74
C MET A 132 -5.54 23.76 -4.71
N GLY A 133 -4.60 24.25 -5.49
CA GLY A 133 -4.83 25.32 -6.40
C GLY A 133 -4.98 26.69 -5.74
N SER A 134 -5.14 27.71 -6.56
CA SER A 134 -5.32 29.09 -6.11
C SER A 134 -6.73 29.29 -5.56
N PHE A 135 -6.80 29.89 -4.39
CA PHE A 135 -8.08 30.40 -3.88
C PHE A 135 -8.57 31.55 -4.79
N PRO A 136 -9.89 31.62 -5.13
CA PRO A 136 -10.98 30.75 -4.66
C PRO A 136 -11.25 29.53 -5.57
N TYR A 137 -10.49 29.37 -6.62
CA TYR A 137 -10.71 28.32 -7.63
C TYR A 137 -9.56 27.31 -7.63
N PRO A 138 -9.67 26.17 -6.94
CA PRO A 138 -8.64 25.15 -6.95
C PRO A 138 -8.41 24.66 -8.36
N ARG A 139 -7.16 24.70 -8.81
CA ARG A 139 -6.76 24.28 -10.13
C ARG A 139 -7.05 22.78 -10.30
N ASN A 140 -7.79 22.43 -11.35
CA ASN A 140 -8.26 21.06 -11.63
C ASN A 140 -9.21 20.45 -10.59
N GLY A 141 -9.72 21.21 -9.62
CA GLY A 141 -10.68 20.69 -8.63
C GLY A 141 -10.16 19.58 -7.72
N ILE A 142 -8.83 19.40 -7.65
CA ILE A 142 -8.24 18.31 -6.86
C ILE A 142 -8.15 18.72 -5.39
N ILE A 143 -8.72 17.88 -4.53
CA ILE A 143 -8.65 18.04 -3.08
C ILE A 143 -7.27 17.58 -2.60
N LYS A 144 -6.68 18.35 -1.69
CA LYS A 144 -5.42 17.96 -1.05
C LYS A 144 -5.58 16.65 -0.28
N ILE A 145 -4.65 15.74 -0.51
CA ILE A 145 -4.54 14.49 0.25
C ILE A 145 -3.39 14.67 1.24
N ASP A 146 -3.71 14.88 2.52
CA ASP A 146 -2.76 15.01 3.62
C ASP A 146 -2.89 13.86 4.63
N TYR A 147 -3.36 12.73 4.17
CA TYR A 147 -3.56 11.52 4.97
C TYR A 147 -3.23 10.27 4.17
N GLU A 148 -2.96 9.21 4.88
CA GLU A 148 -2.83 7.84 4.37
C GLU A 148 -3.78 6.93 5.14
N PHE A 149 -3.93 5.72 4.66
CA PHE A 149 -4.77 4.71 5.27
C PHE A 149 -3.92 3.56 5.79
N ILE A 150 -4.20 3.08 6.99
CA ILE A 150 -3.74 1.78 7.44
C ILE A 150 -4.93 0.84 7.31
N LEU A 151 -4.96 0.09 6.22
CA LEU A 151 -6.01 -0.88 5.93
C LEU A 151 -5.83 -2.07 6.86
N ILE A 152 -6.91 -2.51 7.50
CA ILE A 152 -6.91 -3.65 8.43
C ILE A 152 -7.72 -4.77 7.80
N PHE A 153 -7.08 -5.93 7.67
CA PHE A 153 -7.72 -7.15 7.22
C PHE A 153 -7.62 -8.25 8.27
N LYS A 154 -8.61 -9.12 8.30
CA LYS A 154 -8.60 -10.35 9.10
C LYS A 154 -8.64 -11.55 8.16
N LYS A 155 -7.73 -12.52 8.35
CA LYS A 155 -7.92 -13.85 7.78
C LYS A 155 -8.98 -14.58 8.61
N PRO A 156 -10.07 -15.08 8.02
CA PRO A 156 -11.11 -15.81 8.76
C PRO A 156 -10.55 -16.98 9.56
N GLY A 157 -11.24 -17.33 10.62
CA GLY A 157 -10.88 -18.41 11.52
C GLY A 157 -10.62 -17.95 12.96
N ASP A 158 -10.26 -18.90 13.80
CA ASP A 158 -9.94 -18.67 15.20
C ASP A 158 -8.49 -18.22 15.36
N SER A 159 -8.27 -17.26 16.24
CA SER A 159 -6.91 -16.83 16.57
C SER A 159 -6.23 -17.86 17.45
N PRO A 160 -4.94 -18.12 17.28
CA PRO A 160 -4.15 -19.02 18.11
C PRO A 160 -4.02 -18.50 19.55
#